data_6ad680c6f20aa24e7e6d663bc38db148
#
_entry.id   6ad680c6f20aa24e7e6d663bc38db148
#
_cell.length_a   1.000
_cell.length_b   1.000
_cell.length_c   1.000
_cell.angle_alpha   90.00
_cell.angle_beta   90.00
_cell.angle_gamma   90.00
#
_symmetry.space_group_name_H-M   'P 1'
#
loop_
_entity.id
_entity.type
_entity.pdbx_description
1 polymer ?
#
loop_
_entity_poly.entity_id
_entity_poly.type
_entity_poly.pdbx_seq_one_letter_code
_entity_poly.pdbx_strand_id
1 'polypeptide(L)'
;MAAQIIAVVIFVAMFVMIVLDKFERHYVTLVSAGLVIAVVFGICMQSGSAIAETLNFGQIGTTGFWYGESGESTTGINWSTIIFIAGMMIMVEGLGKAGFFRWLCLLLARTVKYKTVSLLVCFMCMSAVLAMFIDSITVVLFLAAVTVELARVLKFNPIPMIISEIFCANLGGAATMCGDPPNIIIGTSLGYTFGDFISNTGLVVLICFGIVLVYFLLCFRKELKESEKQRDPSAIYPQPSEAIKNKKAFGCGIAVFAAAVILLITHAETTLTVACIGVIIAVATVLITLATSGKHDVLYIIKHIDYKTLLFFIGLFVSVGGLEQTGILTLIAEFIGTISGGSIVIIIAIVLWISAIASAFVDNIPFAATMVPVIQSMAVTQGIDLSTLAWTLSLGTDLGGNATPIGASANVVGTSVAAKEGHPISWGKYCKYCVPATGIVVVICMLYIFARYA
;
A
#
# COMPACT_ATOMS: atom_id res chain seq x y z
N MET A 1 28.27 -11.06 -17.60
CA MET A 1 27.75 -10.09 -18.60
C MET A 1 26.50 -10.58 -19.32
N ALA A 2 26.45 -11.77 -19.96
CA ALA A 2 25.22 -12.27 -20.62
C ALA A 2 24.04 -12.38 -19.64
N ALA A 3 24.23 -13.00 -18.46
CA ALA A 3 23.20 -13.10 -17.42
C ALA A 3 22.65 -11.73 -16.99
N GLN A 4 23.50 -10.74 -16.83
CA GLN A 4 23.11 -9.36 -16.48
C GLN A 4 22.21 -8.74 -17.55
N ILE A 5 22.63 -8.80 -18.82
CA ILE A 5 21.87 -8.23 -19.92
C ILE A 5 20.50 -8.89 -20.04
N ILE A 6 20.46 -10.23 -19.94
CA ILE A 6 19.21 -10.98 -20.06
C ILE A 6 18.28 -10.70 -18.87
N ALA A 7 18.82 -10.63 -17.63
CA ALA A 7 18.04 -10.28 -16.45
C ALA A 7 17.41 -8.88 -16.58
N VAL A 8 18.18 -7.89 -17.05
CA VAL A 8 17.68 -6.53 -17.30
C VAL A 8 16.61 -6.52 -18.40
N VAL A 9 16.83 -7.24 -19.51
CA VAL A 9 15.85 -7.30 -20.61
C VAL A 9 14.53 -7.92 -20.13
N ILE A 10 14.58 -9.05 -19.40
CA ILE A 10 13.39 -9.69 -18.84
C ILE A 10 12.67 -8.73 -17.88
N PHE A 11 13.40 -8.08 -16.99
CA PHE A 11 12.85 -7.16 -16.01
C PHE A 11 12.21 -5.93 -16.64
N VAL A 12 12.90 -5.27 -17.59
CA VAL A 12 12.36 -4.13 -18.33
C VAL A 12 11.13 -4.53 -19.13
N ALA A 13 11.16 -5.67 -19.82
CA ALA A 13 10.00 -6.21 -20.53
C ALA A 13 8.81 -6.43 -19.59
N MET A 14 9.04 -7.03 -18.40
CA MET A 14 8.03 -7.21 -17.36
C MET A 14 7.41 -5.85 -16.96
N PHE A 15 8.24 -4.85 -16.68
CA PHE A 15 7.75 -3.51 -16.31
C PHE A 15 6.92 -2.86 -17.42
N VAL A 16 7.41 -2.89 -18.64
CA VAL A 16 6.69 -2.35 -19.81
C VAL A 16 5.33 -3.04 -19.97
N MET A 17 5.26 -4.36 -19.80
CA MET A 17 4.01 -5.11 -19.91
C MET A 17 3.03 -4.78 -18.75
N ILE A 18 3.54 -4.55 -17.53
CA ILE A 18 2.73 -4.08 -16.40
C ILE A 18 2.16 -2.68 -16.68
N VAL A 19 2.97 -1.76 -17.18
CA VAL A 19 2.55 -0.38 -17.50
C VAL A 19 1.52 -0.35 -18.64
N LEU A 20 1.68 -1.21 -19.63
CA LEU A 20 0.74 -1.31 -20.75
C LEU A 20 -0.64 -1.87 -20.34
N ASP A 21 -0.72 -2.54 -19.20
CA ASP A 21 -1.94 -3.11 -18.59
C ASP A 21 -2.80 -3.96 -19.55
N LYS A 22 -2.14 -4.61 -20.54
CA LYS A 22 -2.81 -5.47 -21.52
C LYS A 22 -3.06 -6.88 -21.02
N PHE A 23 -2.28 -7.32 -20.04
CA PHE A 23 -2.36 -8.62 -19.41
C PHE A 23 -2.47 -8.46 -17.90
N GLU A 24 -3.12 -9.41 -17.25
CA GLU A 24 -3.19 -9.40 -15.80
C GLU A 24 -1.77 -9.47 -15.19
N ARG A 25 -1.46 -8.58 -14.29
CA ARG A 25 -0.10 -8.34 -13.73
C ARG A 25 0.56 -9.60 -13.18
N HIS A 26 -0.21 -10.48 -12.53
CA HIS A 26 0.33 -11.72 -11.97
C HIS A 26 0.83 -12.72 -13.04
N TYR A 27 0.20 -12.78 -14.22
CA TYR A 27 0.73 -13.59 -15.31
C TYR A 27 2.06 -13.03 -15.83
N VAL A 28 2.14 -11.72 -15.97
CA VAL A 28 3.36 -11.06 -16.45
C VAL A 28 4.54 -11.34 -15.51
N THR A 29 4.34 -11.20 -14.20
CA THR A 29 5.41 -11.44 -13.22
C THR A 29 5.77 -12.91 -13.09
N LEU A 30 4.80 -13.83 -13.14
CA LEU A 30 5.08 -15.28 -13.09
C LEU A 30 5.82 -15.78 -14.32
N VAL A 31 5.48 -15.27 -15.52
CA VAL A 31 6.22 -15.60 -16.74
C VAL A 31 7.64 -15.06 -16.66
N SER A 32 7.80 -13.82 -16.21
CA SER A 32 9.13 -13.21 -15.96
C SER A 32 9.95 -14.06 -14.97
N ALA A 33 9.35 -14.46 -13.86
CA ALA A 33 9.99 -15.34 -12.87
C ALA A 33 10.43 -16.67 -13.47
N GLY A 34 9.57 -17.31 -14.27
CA GLY A 34 9.90 -18.54 -14.99
C GLY A 34 11.08 -18.36 -15.94
N LEU A 35 11.13 -17.24 -16.66
CA LEU A 35 12.26 -16.90 -17.55
C LEU A 35 13.54 -16.62 -16.74
N VAL A 36 13.47 -15.93 -15.62
CA VAL A 36 14.64 -15.70 -14.75
C VAL A 36 15.18 -17.03 -14.24
N ILE A 37 14.35 -17.90 -13.71
CA ILE A 37 14.79 -19.21 -13.20
C ILE A 37 15.39 -20.05 -14.32
N ALA A 38 14.71 -20.17 -15.47
CA ALA A 38 15.15 -21.07 -16.53
C ALA A 38 16.36 -20.51 -17.31
N VAL A 39 16.32 -19.24 -17.70
CA VAL A 39 17.33 -18.66 -18.60
C VAL A 39 18.48 -18.03 -17.79
N VAL A 40 18.18 -17.16 -16.83
CA VAL A 40 19.25 -16.45 -16.10
C VAL A 40 19.96 -17.42 -15.17
N PHE A 41 19.25 -18.09 -14.28
CA PHE A 41 19.88 -18.99 -13.29
C PHE A 41 20.26 -20.35 -13.89
N GLY A 42 19.35 -20.96 -14.71
CA GLY A 42 19.57 -22.30 -15.26
C GLY A 42 20.60 -22.34 -16.39
N ILE A 43 20.44 -21.50 -17.41
CA ILE A 43 21.30 -21.53 -18.62
C ILE A 43 22.55 -20.66 -18.43
N CYS A 44 22.38 -19.39 -18.04
CA CYS A 44 23.48 -18.42 -18.04
C CYS A 44 24.41 -18.55 -16.82
N MET A 45 23.85 -18.72 -15.62
CA MET A 45 24.61 -18.84 -14.39
C MET A 45 24.92 -20.29 -14.01
N GLN A 46 24.11 -21.23 -14.44
CA GLN A 46 24.16 -22.64 -14.07
C GLN A 46 24.24 -22.85 -12.56
N SER A 47 23.51 -22.02 -11.80
CA SER A 47 23.57 -21.93 -10.35
C SER A 47 22.28 -22.40 -9.69
N GLY A 48 22.27 -23.60 -9.15
CA GLY A 48 21.18 -24.10 -8.32
C GLY A 48 21.05 -23.37 -6.98
N SER A 49 22.17 -22.83 -6.45
CA SER A 49 22.17 -22.03 -5.23
C SER A 49 21.42 -20.71 -5.43
N ALA A 50 21.60 -20.01 -6.55
CA ALA A 50 20.87 -18.80 -6.88
C ALA A 50 19.34 -19.02 -6.94
N ILE A 51 18.91 -20.19 -7.46
CA ILE A 51 17.49 -20.57 -7.44
C ILE A 51 17.01 -20.79 -6.01
N ALA A 52 17.75 -21.54 -5.20
CA ALA A 52 17.36 -21.86 -3.83
C ALA A 52 17.30 -20.59 -2.94
N GLU A 53 18.29 -19.71 -3.07
CA GLU A 53 18.35 -18.43 -2.37
C GLU A 53 17.20 -17.49 -2.80
N THR A 54 16.92 -17.43 -4.11
CA THR A 54 15.83 -16.58 -4.62
C THR A 54 14.44 -17.10 -4.21
N LEU A 55 14.21 -18.42 -4.22
CA LEU A 55 12.95 -19.00 -3.76
C LEU A 55 12.77 -18.95 -2.25
N ASN A 56 13.85 -18.94 -1.50
CA ASN A 56 13.93 -18.69 -0.07
C ASN A 56 12.96 -19.51 0.81
N PHE A 57 12.59 -20.73 0.42
CA PHE A 57 11.69 -21.57 1.20
C PHE A 57 12.28 -22.01 2.55
N GLY A 58 13.61 -22.07 2.65
CA GLY A 58 14.30 -22.49 3.86
C GLY A 58 13.98 -21.62 5.07
N GLN A 59 13.69 -20.33 4.86
CA GLN A 59 13.35 -19.40 5.94
C GLN A 59 12.07 -19.79 6.68
N ILE A 60 11.06 -20.29 5.99
CA ILE A 60 9.74 -20.62 6.59
C ILE A 60 9.88 -21.68 7.69
N GLY A 61 10.87 -22.57 7.56
CA GLY A 61 11.16 -23.64 8.53
C GLY A 61 11.96 -23.19 9.77
N THR A 62 12.44 -21.98 9.80
CA THR A 62 13.24 -21.48 10.93
C THR A 62 12.39 -20.89 12.05
N THR A 63 12.83 -20.99 13.29
CA THR A 63 12.14 -20.36 14.43
C THR A 63 12.16 -18.85 14.31
N GLY A 64 13.24 -18.26 13.82
CA GLY A 64 13.41 -16.82 13.61
C GLY A 64 12.42 -16.22 12.62
N PHE A 65 11.88 -17.02 11.68
CA PHE A 65 10.83 -16.57 10.76
C PHE A 65 9.51 -16.27 11.47
N TRP A 66 9.18 -16.99 12.54
CA TRP A 66 7.93 -16.86 13.28
C TRP A 66 8.07 -16.05 14.56
N TYR A 67 9.24 -16.17 15.19
CA TYR A 67 9.51 -15.60 16.50
C TYR A 67 10.99 -15.20 16.60
N GLY A 68 11.28 -13.92 16.74
CA GLY A 68 12.64 -13.40 16.82
C GLY A 68 12.71 -11.91 16.48
N GLU A 69 13.86 -11.32 16.63
CA GLU A 69 14.12 -9.97 16.15
C GLU A 69 14.11 -10.00 14.61
N SER A 70 13.27 -9.17 14.02
CA SER A 70 13.23 -8.95 12.57
C SER A 70 14.51 -8.21 12.15
N GLY A 71 15.54 -8.92 11.77
CA GLY A 71 16.85 -8.29 11.53
C GLY A 71 17.67 -8.87 10.38
N GLU A 72 17.27 -9.99 9.79
CA GLU A 72 17.97 -10.50 8.63
C GLU A 72 17.37 -9.97 7.34
N SER A 73 18.17 -9.19 6.60
CA SER A 73 17.83 -8.77 5.25
C SER A 73 17.52 -10.01 4.39
N THR A 74 16.29 -10.11 3.92
CA THR A 74 15.86 -11.26 3.11
C THR A 74 16.20 -11.02 1.65
N THR A 75 17.06 -11.89 1.09
CA THR A 75 17.26 -12.00 -0.36
C THR A 75 16.17 -12.89 -0.96
N GLY A 76 15.72 -12.58 -2.19
CA GLY A 76 14.71 -13.37 -2.88
C GLY A 76 13.28 -13.15 -2.40
N ILE A 77 12.44 -14.20 -2.41
CA ILE A 77 11.03 -14.09 -2.03
C ILE A 77 10.89 -13.75 -0.55
N ASN A 78 10.24 -12.62 -0.26
CA ASN A 78 9.89 -12.24 1.09
C ASN A 78 8.57 -12.90 1.52
N TRP A 79 8.66 -14.13 2.03
CA TRP A 79 7.51 -14.90 2.50
C TRP A 79 6.79 -14.24 3.68
N SER A 80 7.52 -13.49 4.50
CA SER A 80 6.93 -12.77 5.64
C SER A 80 5.92 -11.73 5.17
N THR A 81 6.27 -10.94 4.15
CA THR A 81 5.35 -10.00 3.50
C THR A 81 4.11 -10.72 2.93
N ILE A 82 4.31 -11.81 2.18
CA ILE A 82 3.21 -12.51 1.48
C ILE A 82 2.23 -13.09 2.49
N ILE A 83 2.72 -13.76 3.53
CA ILE A 83 1.89 -14.38 4.58
C ILE A 83 1.14 -13.31 5.37
N PHE A 84 1.81 -12.20 5.71
CA PHE A 84 1.19 -11.09 6.41
C PHE A 84 0.05 -10.47 5.61
N ILE A 85 0.30 -10.12 4.34
CA ILE A 85 -0.72 -9.55 3.44
C ILE A 85 -1.91 -10.52 3.29
N ALA A 86 -1.67 -11.81 3.10
CA ALA A 86 -2.73 -12.81 3.03
C ALA A 86 -3.57 -12.85 4.30
N GLY A 87 -2.93 -12.79 5.47
CA GLY A 87 -3.60 -12.74 6.77
C GLY A 87 -4.47 -11.51 6.95
N MET A 88 -3.95 -10.33 6.58
CA MET A 88 -4.69 -9.08 6.60
C MET A 88 -5.87 -9.09 5.64
N MET A 89 -5.72 -9.61 4.43
CA MET A 89 -6.82 -9.76 3.46
C MET A 89 -7.97 -10.60 4.04
N ILE A 90 -7.67 -11.72 4.71
CA ILE A 90 -8.68 -12.56 5.37
C ILE A 90 -9.45 -11.77 6.43
N MET A 91 -8.74 -11.04 7.28
CA MET A 91 -9.35 -10.23 8.34
C MET A 91 -10.25 -9.13 7.77
N VAL A 92 -9.74 -8.40 6.82
CA VAL A 92 -10.44 -7.26 6.19
C VAL A 92 -11.69 -7.72 5.45
N GLU A 93 -11.62 -8.85 4.72
CA GLU A 93 -12.78 -9.44 4.06
C GLU A 93 -13.85 -9.89 5.07
N GLY A 94 -13.43 -10.47 6.20
CA GLY A 94 -14.31 -10.80 7.32
C GLY A 94 -15.02 -9.59 7.91
N LEU A 95 -14.29 -8.50 8.14
CA LEU A 95 -14.84 -7.22 8.61
C LEU A 95 -15.81 -6.59 7.60
N GLY A 96 -15.43 -6.59 6.33
CA GLY A 96 -16.25 -6.07 5.23
C GLY A 96 -17.58 -6.80 5.12
N LYS A 97 -17.54 -8.14 5.20
CA LYS A 97 -18.73 -8.98 5.17
C LYS A 97 -19.64 -8.78 6.38
N ALA A 98 -19.06 -8.52 7.56
CA ALA A 98 -19.82 -8.19 8.77
C ALA A 98 -20.47 -6.79 8.69
N GLY A 99 -20.09 -5.96 7.71
CA GLY A 99 -20.65 -4.63 7.47
C GLY A 99 -19.92 -3.49 8.20
N PHE A 100 -18.70 -3.73 8.70
CA PHE A 100 -17.95 -2.77 9.51
C PHE A 100 -17.70 -1.45 8.78
N PHE A 101 -17.16 -1.50 7.56
CA PHE A 101 -16.79 -0.29 6.82
C PHE A 101 -18.02 0.56 6.48
N ARG A 102 -19.09 -0.06 5.98
CA ARG A 102 -20.34 0.65 5.68
C ARG A 102 -20.96 1.24 6.94
N TRP A 103 -20.96 0.49 8.06
CA TRP A 103 -21.43 0.99 9.35
C TRP A 103 -20.65 2.22 9.80
N LEU A 104 -19.31 2.16 9.73
CA LEU A 104 -18.44 3.26 10.16
C LEU A 104 -18.67 4.51 9.31
N CYS A 105 -18.74 4.38 7.97
CA CYS A 105 -19.04 5.47 7.06
C CYS A 105 -20.39 6.13 7.38
N LEU A 106 -21.45 5.33 7.57
CA LEU A 106 -22.78 5.85 7.86
C LEU A 106 -22.87 6.48 9.25
N LEU A 107 -22.14 5.91 10.24
CA LEU A 107 -22.04 6.49 11.58
C LEU A 107 -21.42 7.88 11.53
N LEU A 108 -20.29 8.03 10.82
CA LEU A 108 -19.61 9.29 10.65
C LEU A 108 -20.46 10.29 9.85
N ALA A 109 -21.11 9.85 8.77
CA ALA A 109 -22.02 10.69 8.01
C ALA A 109 -23.16 11.23 8.88
N ARG A 110 -23.72 10.38 9.76
CA ARG A 110 -24.74 10.78 10.71
C ARG A 110 -24.24 11.80 11.75
N THR A 111 -23.01 11.63 12.28
CA THR A 111 -22.43 12.56 13.28
C THR A 111 -22.26 13.96 12.71
N VAL A 112 -21.88 14.09 11.43
CA VAL A 112 -21.77 15.37 10.74
C VAL A 112 -23.10 15.85 10.13
N LYS A 113 -24.21 15.18 10.48
CA LYS A 113 -25.58 15.51 10.02
C LYS A 113 -25.71 15.55 8.49
N TYR A 114 -24.95 14.70 7.82
CA TYR A 114 -24.90 14.59 6.34
C TYR A 114 -24.57 15.92 5.63
N LYS A 115 -23.87 16.85 6.27
CA LYS A 115 -23.40 18.08 5.63
C LYS A 115 -22.25 17.74 4.69
N THR A 116 -22.37 18.08 3.40
CA THR A 116 -21.43 17.63 2.36
C THR A 116 -19.98 18.07 2.58
N VAL A 117 -19.76 19.31 3.01
CA VAL A 117 -18.39 19.78 3.32
C VAL A 117 -17.80 19.10 4.56
N SER A 118 -18.61 18.90 5.60
CA SER A 118 -18.17 18.18 6.81
C SER A 118 -17.95 16.70 6.52
N LEU A 119 -18.74 16.13 5.60
CA LEU A 119 -18.59 14.76 5.15
C LEU A 119 -17.26 14.56 4.41
N LEU A 120 -16.87 15.50 3.54
CA LEU A 120 -15.56 15.48 2.88
C LEU A 120 -14.43 15.39 3.92
N VAL A 121 -14.41 16.29 4.91
CA VAL A 121 -13.38 16.29 5.97
C VAL A 121 -13.38 14.97 6.74
N CYS A 122 -14.56 14.50 7.13
CA CYS A 122 -14.72 13.29 7.91
C CYS A 122 -14.24 12.05 7.15
N PHE A 123 -14.55 11.96 5.85
CA PHE A 123 -14.14 10.84 5.01
C PHE A 123 -12.65 10.90 4.65
N MET A 124 -12.07 12.09 4.48
CA MET A 124 -10.63 12.24 4.35
C MET A 124 -9.90 11.78 5.62
N CYS A 125 -10.36 12.19 6.81
CA CYS A 125 -9.79 11.73 8.08
C CYS A 125 -9.92 10.22 8.24
N MET A 126 -11.11 9.66 7.94
CA MET A 126 -11.36 8.23 8.04
C MET A 126 -10.50 7.44 7.05
N SER A 127 -10.37 7.93 5.82
CA SER A 127 -9.53 7.32 4.79
C SER A 127 -8.07 7.22 5.26
N ALA A 128 -7.51 8.33 5.74
CA ALA A 128 -6.14 8.36 6.24
C ALA A 128 -5.94 7.44 7.46
N VAL A 129 -6.84 7.51 8.45
CA VAL A 129 -6.71 6.71 9.69
C VAL A 129 -6.89 5.22 9.43
N LEU A 130 -7.86 4.82 8.61
CA LEU A 130 -8.05 3.40 8.29
C LEU A 130 -6.88 2.85 7.49
N ALA A 131 -6.35 3.62 6.55
CA ALA A 131 -5.23 3.22 5.72
C ALA A 131 -3.90 3.10 6.50
N MET A 132 -3.81 3.57 7.72
CA MET A 132 -2.67 3.27 8.62
C MET A 132 -2.63 1.79 9.06
N PHE A 133 -3.75 1.09 9.04
CA PHE A 133 -3.89 -0.28 9.59
C PHE A 133 -4.44 -1.29 8.59
N ILE A 134 -5.02 -0.82 7.50
CA ILE A 134 -5.65 -1.62 6.46
C ILE A 134 -5.14 -1.09 5.13
N ASP A 135 -4.89 -1.98 4.18
CA ASP A 135 -4.39 -1.57 2.86
C ASP A 135 -5.28 -0.49 2.20
N SER A 136 -4.65 0.45 1.54
CA SER A 136 -5.29 1.60 0.90
C SER A 136 -6.32 1.20 -0.16
N ILE A 137 -6.13 0.06 -0.84
CA ILE A 137 -7.05 -0.47 -1.87
C ILE A 137 -8.40 -0.78 -1.25
N THR A 138 -8.40 -1.53 -0.15
CA THR A 138 -9.62 -1.93 0.56
C THR A 138 -10.34 -0.73 1.15
N VAL A 139 -9.59 0.19 1.77
CA VAL A 139 -10.17 1.42 2.33
C VAL A 139 -10.90 2.20 1.25
N VAL A 140 -10.25 2.46 0.12
CA VAL A 140 -10.85 3.22 -1.00
C VAL A 140 -12.04 2.49 -1.61
N LEU A 141 -11.98 1.16 -1.75
CA LEU A 141 -13.09 0.37 -2.29
C LEU A 141 -14.38 0.59 -1.49
N PHE A 142 -14.30 0.50 -0.17
CA PHE A 142 -15.48 0.67 0.70
C PHE A 142 -15.92 2.12 0.81
N LEU A 143 -14.98 3.07 0.95
CA LEU A 143 -15.32 4.49 1.05
C LEU A 143 -15.98 4.99 -0.22
N ALA A 144 -15.36 4.77 -1.38
CA ALA A 144 -15.91 5.21 -2.65
C ALA A 144 -17.31 4.66 -2.92
N ALA A 145 -17.56 3.39 -2.55
CA ALA A 145 -18.89 2.79 -2.69
C ALA A 145 -19.95 3.50 -1.84
N VAL A 146 -19.62 3.79 -0.55
CA VAL A 146 -20.56 4.52 0.33
C VAL A 146 -20.67 5.99 -0.07
N THR A 147 -19.60 6.62 -0.54
CA THR A 147 -19.62 7.98 -1.07
C THR A 147 -20.58 8.10 -2.25
N VAL A 148 -20.57 7.15 -3.18
CA VAL A 148 -21.54 7.14 -4.29
C VAL A 148 -22.97 6.90 -3.79
N GLU A 149 -23.16 5.96 -2.84
CA GLU A 149 -24.49 5.74 -2.22
C GLU A 149 -25.04 7.05 -1.61
N LEU A 150 -24.22 7.74 -0.82
CA LEU A 150 -24.59 9.02 -0.20
C LEU A 150 -24.79 10.13 -1.23
N ALA A 151 -23.98 10.15 -2.29
CA ALA A 151 -24.09 11.14 -3.36
C ALA A 151 -25.44 11.05 -4.08
N ARG A 152 -25.99 9.85 -4.28
CA ARG A 152 -27.32 9.66 -4.86
C ARG A 152 -28.44 10.21 -3.95
N VAL A 153 -28.33 9.99 -2.63
CA VAL A 153 -29.33 10.47 -1.65
C VAL A 153 -29.22 11.98 -1.43
N LEU A 154 -27.99 12.48 -1.32
CA LEU A 154 -27.72 13.90 -1.02
C LEU A 154 -27.63 14.78 -2.27
N LYS A 155 -27.68 14.18 -3.47
CA LYS A 155 -27.61 14.86 -4.78
C LYS A 155 -26.36 15.73 -4.97
N PHE A 156 -25.18 15.22 -4.54
CA PHE A 156 -23.91 15.89 -4.81
C PHE A 156 -23.04 15.08 -5.81
N ASN A 157 -22.06 15.76 -6.42
CA ASN A 157 -21.06 15.09 -7.26
C ASN A 157 -20.08 14.31 -6.39
N PRO A 158 -19.96 12.96 -6.51
CA PRO A 158 -19.07 12.16 -5.68
C PRO A 158 -17.57 12.30 -6.02
N ILE A 159 -17.25 12.79 -7.24
CA ILE A 159 -15.87 12.83 -7.75
C ILE A 159 -14.90 13.59 -6.82
N PRO A 160 -15.21 14.80 -6.31
CA PRO A 160 -14.36 15.53 -5.39
C PRO A 160 -14.04 14.72 -4.14
N MET A 161 -15.02 14.02 -3.58
CA MET A 161 -14.88 13.24 -2.38
C MET A 161 -14.01 12.00 -2.63
N ILE A 162 -14.29 11.25 -3.70
CA ILE A 162 -13.52 10.05 -4.07
C ILE A 162 -12.04 10.39 -4.35
N ILE A 163 -11.74 11.47 -5.08
CA ILE A 163 -10.35 11.91 -5.32
C ILE A 163 -9.64 12.20 -4.00
N SER A 164 -10.32 12.89 -3.08
CA SER A 164 -9.75 13.23 -1.77
C SER A 164 -9.56 12.01 -0.88
N GLU A 165 -10.49 11.05 -0.92
CA GLU A 165 -10.41 9.76 -0.20
C GLU A 165 -9.21 8.93 -0.70
N ILE A 166 -9.06 8.80 -2.02
CA ILE A 166 -7.93 8.09 -2.63
C ILE A 166 -6.60 8.69 -2.16
N PHE A 167 -6.46 10.01 -2.29
CA PHE A 167 -5.23 10.70 -1.90
C PHE A 167 -4.91 10.50 -0.42
N CYS A 168 -5.93 10.61 0.44
CA CYS A 168 -5.77 10.46 1.89
C CYS A 168 -5.51 9.00 2.29
N ALA A 169 -6.02 8.00 1.56
CA ALA A 169 -5.72 6.60 1.81
C ALA A 169 -4.23 6.31 1.59
N ASN A 170 -3.68 6.67 0.43
CA ASN A 170 -2.25 6.47 0.16
C ASN A 170 -1.37 7.29 1.12
N LEU A 171 -1.79 8.53 1.45
CA LEU A 171 -1.06 9.36 2.42
C LEU A 171 -1.07 8.72 3.81
N GLY A 172 -2.21 8.21 4.28
CA GLY A 172 -2.31 7.50 5.56
C GLY A 172 -1.51 6.21 5.57
N GLY A 173 -1.52 5.47 4.46
CA GLY A 173 -0.71 4.26 4.27
C GLY A 173 0.78 4.49 4.46
N ALA A 174 1.28 5.63 4.02
CA ALA A 174 2.69 6.02 4.18
C ALA A 174 3.13 6.25 5.64
N ALA A 175 2.19 6.37 6.58
CA ALA A 175 2.48 6.65 7.98
C ALA A 175 2.97 5.42 8.76
N THR A 176 2.66 4.22 8.31
CA THR A 176 2.91 2.98 9.06
C THR A 176 3.44 1.88 8.16
N MET A 177 4.04 0.87 8.79
CA MET A 177 4.52 -0.32 8.08
C MET A 177 3.38 -1.09 7.38
N CYS A 178 2.18 -1.10 7.93
CA CYS A 178 1.08 -1.97 7.50
C CYS A 178 0.08 -1.28 6.58
N GLY A 179 0.21 0.04 6.40
CA GLY A 179 -0.77 0.84 5.68
C GLY A 179 -0.74 0.65 4.17
N ASP A 180 0.43 0.37 3.60
CA ASP A 180 0.57 0.14 2.17
C ASP A 180 1.59 -0.98 1.89
N PRO A 181 1.40 -1.82 0.86
CA PRO A 181 2.30 -2.93 0.55
C PRO A 181 3.78 -2.54 0.39
N PRO A 182 4.16 -1.42 -0.22
CA PRO A 182 5.55 -0.98 -0.27
C PRO A 182 6.22 -0.88 1.10
N ASN A 183 5.50 -0.35 2.09
CA ASN A 183 6.01 -0.20 3.44
C ASN A 183 6.16 -1.55 4.15
N ILE A 184 5.27 -2.49 3.88
CA ILE A 184 5.41 -3.87 4.37
C ILE A 184 6.69 -4.50 3.81
N ILE A 185 6.96 -4.31 2.50
CA ILE A 185 8.18 -4.81 1.86
C ILE A 185 9.41 -4.16 2.48
N ILE A 186 9.45 -2.83 2.60
CA ILE A 186 10.58 -2.09 3.19
C ILE A 186 10.80 -2.54 4.64
N GLY A 187 9.74 -2.58 5.45
CA GLY A 187 9.82 -2.96 6.85
C GLY A 187 10.34 -4.39 7.05
N THR A 188 9.73 -5.35 6.35
CA THR A 188 10.10 -6.78 6.49
C THR A 188 11.48 -7.11 5.89
N SER A 189 11.87 -6.45 4.80
CA SER A 189 13.17 -6.68 4.16
C SER A 189 14.34 -6.01 4.90
N LEU A 190 14.07 -4.90 5.60
CA LEU A 190 15.11 -4.12 6.30
C LEU A 190 15.04 -4.26 7.81
N GLY A 191 14.09 -5.02 8.34
CA GLY A 191 13.94 -5.27 9.77
C GLY A 191 13.35 -4.11 10.56
N TYR A 192 12.63 -3.18 9.91
CA TYR A 192 11.97 -2.08 10.60
C TYR A 192 10.59 -2.48 11.14
N THR A 193 10.28 -1.92 12.29
CA THR A 193 9.05 -2.19 13.03
C THR A 193 7.96 -1.17 12.71
N PHE A 194 6.73 -1.47 13.13
CA PHE A 194 5.61 -0.52 13.08
C PHE A 194 5.94 0.79 13.83
N GLY A 195 6.61 0.69 14.98
CA GLY A 195 7.06 1.84 15.77
C GLY A 195 8.09 2.70 15.05
N ASP A 196 9.00 2.09 14.29
CA ASP A 196 9.99 2.81 13.49
C ASP A 196 9.33 3.63 12.40
N PHE A 197 8.34 3.08 11.70
CA PHE A 197 7.57 3.83 10.69
C PHE A 197 6.85 5.01 11.32
N ILE A 198 6.07 4.81 12.38
CA ILE A 198 5.36 5.92 13.04
C ILE A 198 6.33 7.01 13.49
N SER A 199 7.46 6.64 14.06
CA SER A 199 8.43 7.59 14.58
C SER A 199 9.15 8.39 13.50
N ASN A 200 9.31 7.82 12.30
CA ASN A 200 10.10 8.42 11.22
C ASN A 200 9.23 9.00 10.10
N THR A 201 8.14 8.35 9.73
CA THR A 201 7.23 8.80 8.65
C THR A 201 5.94 9.41 9.19
N GLY A 202 5.43 8.95 10.35
CA GLY A 202 4.13 9.36 10.87
C GLY A 202 3.98 10.85 11.09
N LEU A 203 5.02 11.53 11.64
CA LEU A 203 4.96 12.98 11.89
C LEU A 203 4.85 13.78 10.59
N VAL A 204 5.67 13.49 9.59
CA VAL A 204 5.64 14.22 8.32
C VAL A 204 4.34 13.92 7.57
N VAL A 205 3.83 12.70 7.62
CA VAL A 205 2.53 12.34 7.04
C VAL A 205 1.40 13.12 7.71
N LEU A 206 1.42 13.30 9.03
CA LEU A 206 0.43 14.12 9.75
C LEU A 206 0.47 15.58 9.31
N ILE A 207 1.66 16.16 9.12
CA ILE A 207 1.83 17.52 8.60
C ILE A 207 1.27 17.61 7.18
N CYS A 208 1.65 16.68 6.32
CA CYS A 208 1.16 16.60 4.94
C CYS A 208 -0.37 16.44 4.89
N PHE A 209 -0.95 15.61 5.78
CA PHE A 209 -2.39 15.43 5.87
C PHE A 209 -3.12 16.74 6.18
N GLY A 210 -2.63 17.53 7.16
CA GLY A 210 -3.21 18.83 7.47
C GLY A 210 -3.21 19.78 6.26
N ILE A 211 -2.12 19.81 5.50
CA ILE A 211 -1.98 20.65 4.30
C ILE A 211 -2.90 20.16 3.18
N VAL A 212 -2.93 18.85 2.93
CA VAL A 212 -3.79 18.20 1.92
C VAL A 212 -5.26 18.42 2.24
N LEU A 213 -5.65 18.32 3.51
CA LEU A 213 -7.02 18.59 3.96
C LEU A 213 -7.43 20.02 3.61
N VAL A 214 -6.59 21.01 3.93
CA VAL A 214 -6.85 22.42 3.57
C VAL A 214 -6.90 22.59 2.05
N TYR A 215 -5.96 21.98 1.33
CA TYR A 215 -5.90 22.05 -0.13
C TYR A 215 -7.19 21.54 -0.79
N PHE A 216 -7.66 20.35 -0.46
CA PHE A 216 -8.89 19.80 -1.05
C PHE A 216 -10.15 20.54 -0.60
N LEU A 217 -10.18 21.04 0.64
CA LEU A 217 -11.24 21.92 1.09
C LEU A 217 -11.31 23.20 0.24
N LEU A 218 -10.19 23.84 -0.05
CA LEU A 218 -10.15 25.01 -0.91
C LEU A 218 -10.60 24.70 -2.35
N CYS A 219 -10.19 23.55 -2.88
CA CYS A 219 -10.56 23.12 -4.22
C CYS A 219 -12.07 22.83 -4.37
N PHE A 220 -12.68 22.16 -3.40
CA PHE A 220 -13.99 21.53 -3.58
C PHE A 220 -15.13 22.14 -2.75
N ARG A 221 -14.82 22.95 -1.72
CA ARG A 221 -15.85 23.50 -0.80
C ARG A 221 -16.97 24.27 -1.50
N LYS A 222 -16.69 24.97 -2.60
CA LYS A 222 -17.71 25.73 -3.32
C LYS A 222 -18.74 24.81 -3.96
N GLU A 223 -18.28 23.82 -4.72
CA GLU A 223 -19.13 22.82 -5.39
C GLU A 223 -19.98 22.06 -4.37
N LEU A 224 -19.37 21.62 -3.26
CA LEU A 224 -20.09 20.89 -2.21
C LEU A 224 -21.10 21.74 -1.43
N LYS A 225 -20.83 23.02 -1.20
CA LYS A 225 -21.79 23.94 -0.59
C LYS A 225 -22.98 24.24 -1.50
N GLU A 226 -22.76 24.36 -2.80
CA GLU A 226 -23.85 24.52 -3.77
C GLU A 226 -24.77 23.32 -3.80
N SER A 227 -24.21 22.10 -3.78
CA SER A 227 -24.98 20.87 -3.68
C SER A 227 -25.81 20.80 -2.39
N GLU A 228 -25.29 21.31 -1.28
CA GLU A 228 -26.01 21.32 0.00
C GLU A 228 -27.28 22.17 -0.03
N LYS A 229 -27.34 23.22 -0.85
CA LYS A 229 -28.54 24.04 -1.05
C LYS A 229 -29.65 23.32 -1.83
N GLN A 230 -29.29 22.31 -2.63
CA GLN A 230 -30.22 21.52 -3.44
C GLN A 230 -30.73 20.29 -2.70
N ARG A 231 -30.36 20.13 -1.42
CA ARG A 231 -30.69 18.97 -0.59
C ARG A 231 -32.23 18.88 -0.41
N ASP A 232 -32.75 17.67 -0.59
CA ASP A 232 -34.14 17.36 -0.33
C ASP A 232 -34.40 17.20 1.17
N PRO A 233 -35.24 18.03 1.81
CA PRO A 233 -35.54 17.92 3.24
C PRO A 233 -36.25 16.60 3.61
N SER A 234 -36.88 15.94 2.64
CA SER A 234 -37.65 14.70 2.82
C SER A 234 -36.82 13.44 2.54
N ALA A 235 -35.52 13.58 2.20
CA ALA A 235 -34.65 12.45 1.90
C ALA A 235 -34.49 11.52 3.11
N ILE A 236 -34.71 10.22 2.89
CA ILE A 236 -34.49 9.18 3.90
C ILE A 236 -33.00 8.82 3.87
N TYR A 237 -32.33 9.05 4.99
CA TYR A 237 -30.88 8.74 5.11
C TYR A 237 -30.67 7.30 5.57
N PRO A 238 -29.72 6.57 4.95
CA PRO A 238 -29.38 5.22 5.38
C PRO A 238 -28.89 5.23 6.85
N GLN A 239 -29.39 4.26 7.63
CA GLN A 239 -29.04 4.17 9.05
C GLN A 239 -27.83 3.27 9.26
N PRO A 240 -26.90 3.61 10.17
CA PRO A 240 -25.74 2.75 10.47
C PRO A 240 -26.12 1.32 10.86
N SER A 241 -27.24 1.14 11.57
CA SER A 241 -27.74 -0.17 11.99
C SER A 241 -28.08 -1.11 10.85
N GLU A 242 -28.43 -0.57 9.68
CA GLU A 242 -28.79 -1.36 8.48
C GLU A 242 -27.57 -2.05 7.87
N ALA A 243 -26.35 -1.55 8.15
CA ALA A 243 -25.11 -2.15 7.69
C ALA A 243 -24.75 -3.44 8.44
N ILE A 244 -25.25 -3.61 9.67
CA ILE A 244 -24.88 -4.73 10.55
C ILE A 244 -25.83 -5.91 10.29
N LYS A 245 -25.36 -6.90 9.52
CA LYS A 245 -26.14 -8.10 9.22
C LYS A 245 -26.16 -9.11 10.37
N ASN A 246 -25.02 -9.30 11.02
CA ASN A 246 -24.84 -10.21 12.16
C ASN A 246 -24.07 -9.51 13.27
N LYS A 247 -24.78 -9.20 14.38
CA LYS A 247 -24.20 -8.46 15.52
C LYS A 247 -23.05 -9.19 16.20
N LYS A 248 -23.08 -10.54 16.26
CA LYS A 248 -22.01 -11.34 16.86
C LYS A 248 -20.76 -11.31 15.99
N ALA A 249 -20.89 -11.58 14.69
CA ALA A 249 -19.79 -11.51 13.74
C ALA A 249 -19.17 -10.10 13.70
N PHE A 250 -20.00 -9.06 13.72
CA PHE A 250 -19.58 -7.66 13.76
C PHE A 250 -18.75 -7.35 15.03
N GLY A 251 -19.26 -7.66 16.23
CA GLY A 251 -18.55 -7.38 17.47
C GLY A 251 -17.24 -8.16 17.60
N CYS A 252 -17.25 -9.46 17.25
CA CYS A 252 -16.04 -10.28 17.25
C CYS A 252 -15.04 -9.82 16.17
N GLY A 253 -15.51 -9.40 15.00
CA GLY A 253 -14.64 -8.86 13.94
C GLY A 253 -13.91 -7.59 14.41
N ILE A 254 -14.60 -6.66 15.06
CA ILE A 254 -13.95 -5.48 15.67
C ILE A 254 -12.92 -5.89 16.72
N ALA A 255 -13.22 -6.89 17.55
CA ALA A 255 -12.26 -7.36 18.54
C ALA A 255 -10.99 -7.96 17.90
N VAL A 256 -11.12 -8.71 16.80
CA VAL A 256 -9.97 -9.22 16.03
C VAL A 256 -9.18 -8.07 15.43
N PHE A 257 -9.84 -7.08 14.83
CA PHE A 257 -9.17 -5.90 14.29
C PHE A 257 -8.40 -5.13 15.37
N ALA A 258 -9.04 -4.88 16.51
CA ALA A 258 -8.36 -4.22 17.64
C ALA A 258 -7.16 -5.03 18.16
N ALA A 259 -7.30 -6.36 18.26
CA ALA A 259 -6.20 -7.25 18.61
C ALA A 259 -5.06 -7.20 17.57
N ALA A 260 -5.40 -7.17 16.27
CA ALA A 260 -4.43 -7.02 15.19
C ALA A 260 -3.62 -5.72 15.34
N VAL A 261 -4.30 -4.60 15.57
CA VAL A 261 -3.63 -3.29 15.78
C VAL A 261 -2.72 -3.34 17.01
N ILE A 262 -3.17 -3.92 18.12
CA ILE A 262 -2.35 -4.07 19.33
C ILE A 262 -1.12 -4.93 19.05
N LEU A 263 -1.28 -6.09 18.41
CA LEU A 263 -0.17 -6.97 18.05
C LEU A 263 0.84 -6.29 17.15
N LEU A 264 0.38 -5.47 16.18
CA LEU A 264 1.25 -4.72 15.28
C LEU A 264 2.02 -3.59 16.01
N ILE A 265 1.38 -2.91 16.95
CA ILE A 265 2.07 -1.87 17.75
C ILE A 265 3.10 -2.50 18.69
N THR A 266 2.79 -3.66 19.27
CA THR A 266 3.64 -4.32 20.29
C THR A 266 4.56 -5.40 19.71
N HIS A 267 4.62 -5.55 18.38
CA HIS A 267 5.37 -6.66 17.79
C HIS A 267 6.88 -6.62 18.09
N ALA A 268 7.45 -5.44 18.20
CA ALA A 268 8.86 -5.27 18.60
C ALA A 268 9.14 -5.78 20.02
N GLU A 269 8.18 -5.60 20.94
CA GLU A 269 8.29 -6.02 22.34
C GLU A 269 7.97 -7.52 22.53
N THR A 270 6.99 -8.01 21.75
CA THR A 270 6.54 -9.41 21.81
C THR A 270 7.43 -10.36 21.03
N THR A 271 8.38 -9.85 20.24
CA THR A 271 9.22 -10.60 19.31
C THR A 271 8.46 -11.46 18.30
N LEU A 272 7.14 -11.19 18.11
CA LEU A 272 6.32 -11.84 17.09
C LEU A 272 6.60 -11.18 15.74
N THR A 273 6.99 -11.98 14.75
CA THR A 273 7.17 -11.44 13.40
C THR A 273 5.81 -11.09 12.77
N VAL A 274 5.82 -10.21 11.77
CA VAL A 274 4.59 -9.85 11.04
C VAL A 274 3.95 -11.07 10.36
N ALA A 275 4.73 -12.05 9.91
CA ALA A 275 4.22 -13.32 9.39
C ALA A 275 3.39 -14.07 10.43
N CYS A 276 3.92 -14.19 11.65
CA CYS A 276 3.23 -14.83 12.76
C CYS A 276 1.91 -14.10 13.10
N ILE A 277 1.96 -12.77 13.18
CA ILE A 277 0.78 -11.93 13.41
C ILE A 277 -0.27 -12.15 12.32
N GLY A 278 0.14 -12.15 11.05
CA GLY A 278 -0.74 -12.42 9.91
C GLY A 278 -1.49 -13.76 10.03
N VAL A 279 -0.77 -14.82 10.40
CA VAL A 279 -1.38 -16.15 10.62
C VAL A 279 -2.34 -16.15 11.81
N ILE A 280 -1.95 -15.55 12.93
CA ILE A 280 -2.81 -15.46 14.14
C ILE A 280 -4.13 -14.77 13.79
N ILE A 281 -4.06 -13.63 13.10
CA ILE A 281 -5.23 -12.84 12.70
C ILE A 281 -6.11 -13.62 11.72
N ALA A 282 -5.51 -14.28 10.72
CA ALA A 282 -6.22 -15.11 9.76
C ALA A 282 -6.98 -16.24 10.43
N VAL A 283 -6.30 -17.01 11.28
CA VAL A 283 -6.89 -18.13 12.03
C VAL A 283 -8.01 -17.64 12.96
N ALA A 284 -7.78 -16.57 13.72
CA ALA A 284 -8.79 -15.98 14.57
C ALA A 284 -10.04 -15.56 13.78
N THR A 285 -9.86 -14.90 12.63
CA THR A 285 -10.95 -14.47 11.75
C THR A 285 -11.75 -15.67 11.23
N VAL A 286 -11.06 -16.71 10.75
CA VAL A 286 -11.70 -17.92 10.20
C VAL A 286 -12.49 -18.65 11.31
N LEU A 287 -11.91 -18.84 12.48
CA LEU A 287 -12.57 -19.53 13.61
C LEU A 287 -13.80 -18.75 14.10
N ILE A 288 -13.68 -17.43 14.24
CA ILE A 288 -14.79 -16.57 14.64
C ILE A 288 -15.90 -16.57 13.58
N THR A 289 -15.55 -16.46 12.31
CA THR A 289 -16.54 -16.52 11.23
C THR A 289 -17.23 -17.88 11.19
N LEU A 290 -16.49 -18.96 11.39
CA LEU A 290 -17.06 -20.32 11.47
C LEU A 290 -18.07 -20.44 12.63
N ALA A 291 -17.73 -19.90 13.79
CA ALA A 291 -18.55 -19.96 14.99
C ALA A 291 -19.79 -19.02 14.94
N THR A 292 -19.70 -17.87 14.26
CA THR A 292 -20.77 -16.86 14.27
C THR A 292 -21.65 -16.88 13.02
N SER A 293 -21.13 -17.30 11.88
CA SER A 293 -21.79 -17.20 10.57
C SER A 293 -21.75 -18.51 9.77
N GLY A 294 -20.92 -19.48 10.16
CA GLY A 294 -20.86 -20.82 9.60
C GLY A 294 -19.94 -20.99 8.38
N LYS A 295 -19.86 -22.21 7.87
CA LYS A 295 -18.93 -22.61 6.79
C LYS A 295 -19.08 -21.83 5.49
N HIS A 296 -20.31 -21.44 5.13
CA HIS A 296 -20.57 -20.68 3.91
C HIS A 296 -19.84 -19.35 3.89
N ASP A 297 -19.81 -18.66 5.03
CA ASP A 297 -19.16 -17.36 5.14
C ASP A 297 -17.63 -17.48 5.19
N VAL A 298 -17.10 -18.55 5.77
CA VAL A 298 -15.67 -18.88 5.69
C VAL A 298 -15.25 -19.13 4.23
N LEU A 299 -16.00 -19.93 3.50
CA LEU A 299 -15.72 -20.19 2.08
C LEU A 299 -15.82 -18.91 1.23
N TYR A 300 -16.76 -18.03 1.58
CA TYR A 300 -16.87 -16.73 0.92
C TYR A 300 -15.59 -15.92 1.14
N ILE A 301 -15.12 -15.74 2.38
CA ILE A 301 -13.90 -14.99 2.70
C ILE A 301 -12.70 -15.57 1.93
N ILE A 302 -12.49 -16.89 2.00
CA ILE A 302 -11.36 -17.55 1.33
C ILE A 302 -11.41 -17.33 -0.19
N LYS A 303 -12.58 -17.40 -0.82
CA LYS A 303 -12.73 -17.18 -2.26
C LYS A 303 -12.49 -15.74 -2.70
N HIS A 304 -12.67 -14.77 -1.79
CA HIS A 304 -12.51 -13.34 -2.10
C HIS A 304 -11.12 -12.81 -1.73
N ILE A 305 -10.22 -13.67 -1.22
CA ILE A 305 -8.79 -13.31 -1.09
C ILE A 305 -8.26 -12.97 -2.49
N ASP A 306 -7.53 -11.88 -2.60
CA ASP A 306 -6.88 -11.49 -3.84
C ASP A 306 -5.61 -12.33 -4.09
N TYR A 307 -5.82 -13.60 -4.51
CA TYR A 307 -4.73 -14.49 -4.89
C TYR A 307 -3.88 -13.96 -6.04
N LYS A 308 -4.46 -13.10 -6.89
CA LYS A 308 -3.72 -12.51 -8.03
C LYS A 308 -2.62 -11.61 -7.52
N THR A 309 -2.91 -10.79 -6.52
CA THR A 309 -1.90 -9.94 -5.87
C THR A 309 -0.83 -10.76 -5.16
N LEU A 310 -1.19 -11.85 -4.46
CA LEU A 310 -0.18 -12.72 -3.83
C LEU A 310 0.74 -13.38 -4.86
N LEU A 311 0.19 -13.90 -5.95
CA LEU A 311 0.96 -14.48 -7.07
C LEU A 311 1.83 -13.44 -7.78
N PHE A 312 1.31 -12.22 -7.93
CA PHE A 312 2.08 -11.09 -8.44
C PHE A 312 3.34 -10.82 -7.61
N PHE A 313 3.21 -10.82 -6.27
CA PHE A 313 4.37 -10.63 -5.37
C PHE A 313 5.40 -11.76 -5.53
N ILE A 314 4.97 -13.01 -5.59
CA ILE A 314 5.88 -14.15 -5.79
C ILE A 314 6.69 -13.96 -7.08
N GLY A 315 6.01 -13.70 -8.20
CA GLY A 315 6.68 -13.50 -9.49
C GLY A 315 7.60 -12.29 -9.50
N LEU A 316 7.19 -11.20 -8.83
CA LEU A 316 7.98 -9.98 -8.72
C LEU A 316 9.28 -10.21 -7.93
N PHE A 317 9.21 -10.82 -6.76
CA PHE A 317 10.40 -11.10 -5.94
C PHE A 317 11.41 -11.99 -6.66
N VAL A 318 10.96 -13.00 -7.40
CA VAL A 318 11.85 -13.83 -8.22
C VAL A 318 12.51 -13.00 -9.34
N SER A 319 11.75 -12.12 -9.98
CA SER A 319 12.28 -11.28 -11.06
C SER A 319 13.32 -10.28 -10.54
N VAL A 320 13.09 -9.68 -9.37
CA VAL A 320 14.05 -8.82 -8.67
C VAL A 320 15.28 -9.62 -8.22
N GLY A 321 15.09 -10.84 -7.69
CA GLY A 321 16.18 -11.75 -7.35
C GLY A 321 17.11 -12.03 -8.54
N GLY A 322 16.59 -12.04 -9.76
CA GLY A 322 17.40 -12.13 -10.97
C GLY A 322 18.37 -10.95 -11.16
N LEU A 323 17.93 -9.74 -10.85
CA LEU A 323 18.80 -8.55 -10.88
C LEU A 323 19.80 -8.56 -9.72
N GLU A 324 19.37 -8.99 -8.54
CA GLU A 324 20.20 -9.09 -7.35
C GLU A 324 21.34 -10.08 -7.55
N GLN A 325 21.04 -11.32 -7.91
CA GLN A 325 22.01 -12.40 -8.11
C GLN A 325 23.00 -12.13 -9.27
N THR A 326 22.61 -11.28 -10.24
CA THR A 326 23.50 -10.85 -11.33
C THR A 326 24.32 -9.61 -10.99
N GLY A 327 24.12 -8.97 -9.84
CA GLY A 327 24.87 -7.78 -9.38
C GLY A 327 24.46 -6.48 -10.07
N ILE A 328 23.34 -6.44 -10.79
CA ILE A 328 22.84 -5.23 -11.47
C ILE A 328 22.43 -4.16 -10.46
N LEU A 329 21.85 -4.56 -9.33
CA LEU A 329 21.39 -3.60 -8.31
C LEU A 329 22.57 -2.85 -7.67
N THR A 330 23.71 -3.52 -7.51
CA THR A 330 24.95 -2.88 -7.06
C THR A 330 25.46 -1.84 -8.07
N LEU A 331 25.41 -2.14 -9.37
CA LEU A 331 25.79 -1.18 -10.42
C LEU A 331 24.89 0.07 -10.42
N ILE A 332 23.59 -0.10 -10.18
CA ILE A 332 22.65 1.02 -10.04
C ILE A 332 23.01 1.88 -8.81
N ALA A 333 23.32 1.24 -7.69
CA ALA A 333 23.72 1.91 -6.45
C ALA A 333 25.01 2.72 -6.63
N GLU A 334 26.03 2.15 -7.28
CA GLU A 334 27.30 2.82 -7.59
C GLU A 334 27.09 4.00 -8.55
N PHE A 335 26.21 3.85 -9.55
CA PHE A 335 25.87 4.92 -10.49
C PHE A 335 25.22 6.12 -9.76
N ILE A 336 24.25 5.87 -8.88
CA ILE A 336 23.64 6.92 -8.06
C ILE A 336 24.68 7.60 -7.16
N GLY A 337 25.57 6.82 -6.53
CA GLY A 337 26.65 7.33 -5.71
C GLY A 337 27.63 8.23 -6.50
N THR A 338 27.93 7.85 -7.72
CA THR A 338 28.82 8.63 -8.60
C THR A 338 28.20 9.97 -9.01
N ILE A 339 26.93 9.98 -9.43
CA ILE A 339 26.23 11.20 -9.84
C ILE A 339 26.03 12.17 -8.66
N SER A 340 25.82 11.64 -7.47
CA SER A 340 25.61 12.45 -6.26
C SER A 340 26.91 13.06 -5.71
N GLY A 341 28.05 12.61 -6.20
CA GLY A 341 29.36 13.01 -5.66
C GLY A 341 29.54 12.67 -4.17
N GLY A 342 28.80 11.67 -3.66
CA GLY A 342 28.81 11.25 -2.25
C GLY A 342 28.05 12.19 -1.30
N SER A 343 27.34 13.20 -1.83
CA SER A 343 26.54 14.11 -1.00
C SER A 343 25.22 13.44 -0.58
N ILE A 344 25.02 13.28 0.73
CA ILE A 344 23.80 12.70 1.30
C ILE A 344 22.53 13.48 0.89
N VAL A 345 22.62 14.81 0.84
CA VAL A 345 21.49 15.67 0.44
C VAL A 345 21.06 15.38 -1.00
N ILE A 346 22.05 15.22 -1.90
CA ILE A 346 21.77 14.93 -3.31
C ILE A 346 21.24 13.50 -3.46
N ILE A 347 21.77 12.54 -2.71
CA ILE A 347 21.28 11.14 -2.71
C ILE A 347 19.83 11.09 -2.25
N ILE A 348 19.49 11.73 -1.14
CA ILE A 348 18.12 11.81 -0.64
C ILE A 348 17.20 12.43 -1.70
N ALA A 349 17.61 13.54 -2.30
CA ALA A 349 16.82 14.20 -3.34
C ALA A 349 16.59 13.28 -4.55
N ILE A 350 17.64 12.61 -5.03
CA ILE A 350 17.57 11.68 -6.17
C ILE A 350 16.64 10.52 -5.83
N VAL A 351 16.85 9.84 -4.71
CA VAL A 351 16.06 8.67 -4.31
C VAL A 351 14.59 9.07 -4.13
N LEU A 352 14.30 10.17 -3.44
CA LEU A 352 12.93 10.63 -3.19
C LEU A 352 12.20 10.98 -4.50
N TRP A 353 12.81 11.81 -5.35
CA TRP A 353 12.15 12.28 -6.57
C TRP A 353 12.06 11.22 -7.65
N ILE A 354 13.09 10.37 -7.81
CA ILE A 354 13.01 9.23 -8.72
C ILE A 354 11.91 8.27 -8.25
N SER A 355 11.83 7.99 -6.95
CA SER A 355 10.79 7.13 -6.40
C SER A 355 9.39 7.73 -6.62
N ALA A 356 9.23 9.03 -6.38
CA ALA A 356 7.95 9.69 -6.57
C ALA A 356 7.53 9.75 -8.04
N ILE A 357 8.44 10.07 -8.95
CA ILE A 357 8.15 10.13 -10.39
C ILE A 357 7.88 8.74 -10.94
N ALA A 358 8.70 7.75 -10.60
CA ALA A 358 8.51 6.38 -11.05
C ALA A 358 7.17 5.83 -10.55
N SER A 359 6.88 6.00 -9.26
CA SER A 359 5.62 5.54 -8.65
C SER A 359 4.38 6.25 -9.22
N ALA A 360 4.51 7.44 -9.77
CA ALA A 360 3.41 8.12 -10.45
C ALA A 360 2.91 7.39 -11.71
N PHE A 361 3.77 6.60 -12.36
CA PHE A 361 3.47 5.92 -13.62
C PHE A 361 3.55 4.39 -13.53
N VAL A 362 4.28 3.88 -12.54
CA VAL A 362 4.42 2.46 -12.26
C VAL A 362 3.87 2.22 -10.87
N ASP A 363 3.11 1.15 -10.68
CA ASP A 363 2.59 0.78 -9.35
C ASP A 363 3.72 0.83 -8.29
N ASN A 364 3.41 1.39 -7.13
CA ASN A 364 4.36 1.62 -6.04
C ASN A 364 5.02 0.32 -5.54
N ILE A 365 4.32 -0.80 -5.61
CA ILE A 365 4.77 -2.10 -5.11
C ILE A 365 6.02 -2.63 -5.84
N PRO A 366 6.01 -2.82 -7.18
CA PRO A 366 7.18 -3.33 -7.90
C PRO A 366 8.38 -2.38 -7.81
N PHE A 367 8.13 -1.09 -7.73
CA PHE A 367 9.20 -0.12 -7.58
C PHE A 367 9.89 -0.26 -6.22
N ALA A 368 9.13 -0.32 -5.12
CA ALA A 368 9.69 -0.50 -3.78
C ALA A 368 10.49 -1.82 -3.67
N ALA A 369 9.93 -2.94 -4.13
CA ALA A 369 10.60 -4.23 -4.10
C ALA A 369 11.95 -4.23 -4.83
N THR A 370 12.05 -3.47 -5.94
CA THR A 370 13.29 -3.34 -6.70
C THR A 370 14.30 -2.43 -6.01
N MET A 371 13.82 -1.35 -5.40
CA MET A 371 14.69 -0.34 -4.81
C MET A 371 15.23 -0.74 -3.44
N VAL A 372 14.57 -1.64 -2.72
CA VAL A 372 15.05 -2.11 -1.40
C VAL A 372 16.50 -2.64 -1.47
N PRO A 373 16.85 -3.63 -2.30
CA PRO A 373 18.23 -4.07 -2.38
C PRO A 373 19.18 -3.01 -2.98
N VAL A 374 18.69 -2.06 -3.79
CA VAL A 374 19.51 -0.93 -4.27
C VAL A 374 19.93 -0.04 -3.11
N ILE A 375 18.97 0.36 -2.23
CA ILE A 375 19.31 1.22 -1.09
C ILE A 375 20.16 0.49 -0.05
N GLN A 376 20.02 -0.84 0.11
CA GLN A 376 20.93 -1.65 0.92
C GLN A 376 22.35 -1.60 0.38
N SER A 377 22.53 -1.78 -0.93
CA SER A 377 23.83 -1.67 -1.58
C SER A 377 24.40 -0.24 -1.48
N MET A 378 23.55 0.79 -1.60
CA MET A 378 23.98 2.19 -1.41
C MET A 378 24.44 2.46 0.01
N ALA A 379 23.74 1.95 1.01
CA ALA A 379 24.12 2.12 2.41
C ALA A 379 25.52 1.58 2.67
N VAL A 380 25.85 0.40 2.13
CA VAL A 380 27.18 -0.22 2.26
C VAL A 380 28.23 0.52 1.45
N THR A 381 27.97 0.82 0.17
CA THR A 381 28.98 1.38 -0.74
C THR A 381 29.25 2.87 -0.51
N GLN A 382 28.27 3.63 -0.06
CA GLN A 382 28.37 5.07 0.17
C GLN A 382 28.52 5.42 1.66
N GLY A 383 28.41 4.44 2.56
CA GLY A 383 28.49 4.66 4.02
C GLY A 383 27.35 5.50 4.59
N ILE A 384 26.16 5.42 3.98
CA ILE A 384 24.98 6.16 4.40
C ILE A 384 24.14 5.28 5.32
N ASP A 385 23.56 5.89 6.35
CA ASP A 385 22.63 5.17 7.23
C ASP A 385 21.43 4.62 6.43
N LEU A 386 21.23 3.30 6.52
CA LEU A 386 20.17 2.60 5.79
C LEU A 386 18.78 3.12 6.14
N SER A 387 18.56 3.56 7.38
CA SER A 387 17.27 4.09 7.82
C SER A 387 16.90 5.36 7.05
N THR A 388 17.86 6.24 6.81
CA THR A 388 17.64 7.46 6.00
C THR A 388 17.17 7.13 4.59
N LEU A 389 17.80 6.14 3.94
CA LEU A 389 17.41 5.70 2.60
C LEU A 389 16.05 4.99 2.61
N ALA A 390 15.76 4.20 3.64
CA ALA A 390 14.50 3.49 3.79
C ALA A 390 13.31 4.47 3.89
N TRP A 391 13.41 5.48 4.76
CA TRP A 391 12.34 6.48 4.91
C TRP A 391 12.20 7.35 3.66
N THR A 392 13.31 7.65 3.00
CA THR A 392 13.31 8.38 1.72
C THR A 392 12.58 7.59 0.64
N LEU A 393 12.89 6.29 0.51
CA LEU A 393 12.23 5.39 -0.44
C LEU A 393 10.75 5.24 -0.14
N SER A 394 10.38 4.95 1.12
CA SER A 394 9.00 4.78 1.57
C SER A 394 8.15 5.99 1.21
N LEU A 395 8.56 7.19 1.67
CA LEU A 395 7.80 8.42 1.41
C LEU A 395 7.74 8.77 -0.09
N GLY A 396 8.85 8.59 -0.83
CA GLY A 396 8.86 8.83 -2.26
C GLY A 396 7.92 7.90 -3.01
N THR A 397 7.95 6.63 -2.70
CA THR A 397 7.17 5.60 -3.40
C THR A 397 5.68 5.72 -3.11
N ASP A 398 5.29 5.80 -1.84
CA ASP A 398 3.87 5.84 -1.47
C ASP A 398 3.21 7.15 -1.90
N LEU A 399 3.88 8.28 -1.67
CA LEU A 399 3.28 9.57 -1.95
C LEU A 399 3.32 9.93 -3.44
N GLY A 400 4.34 9.48 -4.16
CA GLY A 400 4.45 9.67 -5.61
C GLY A 400 3.30 9.04 -6.38
N GLY A 401 2.86 7.86 -5.96
CA GLY A 401 1.73 7.15 -6.55
C GLY A 401 0.42 7.94 -6.60
N ASN A 402 0.26 8.94 -5.74
CA ASN A 402 -0.91 9.81 -5.74
C ASN A 402 -1.05 10.68 -6.99
N ALA A 403 0.01 10.95 -7.74
CA ALA A 403 0.01 11.93 -8.82
C ALA A 403 -0.90 11.56 -10.00
N THR A 404 -1.03 10.27 -10.32
CA THR A 404 -1.80 9.81 -11.48
C THR A 404 -2.84 8.74 -11.12
N PRO A 405 -3.85 8.51 -11.96
CA PRO A 405 -4.87 7.48 -11.70
C PRO A 405 -4.34 6.04 -11.68
N ILE A 406 -3.13 5.81 -12.21
CA ILE A 406 -2.51 4.47 -12.29
C ILE A 406 -1.31 4.29 -11.37
N GLY A 407 -0.85 5.35 -10.68
CA GLY A 407 0.36 5.32 -9.86
C GLY A 407 0.24 4.46 -8.61
N ALA A 408 -0.98 4.19 -8.13
CA ALA A 408 -1.22 3.23 -7.06
C ALA A 408 -2.48 2.42 -7.35
N SER A 409 -2.52 1.17 -6.88
CA SER A 409 -3.67 0.30 -7.08
C SER A 409 -4.96 0.85 -6.46
N ALA A 410 -4.88 1.57 -5.33
CA ALA A 410 -6.02 2.28 -4.72
C ALA A 410 -6.64 3.33 -5.65
N ASN A 411 -5.83 4.03 -6.46
CA ASN A 411 -6.31 5.03 -7.42
C ASN A 411 -7.15 4.36 -8.51
N VAL A 412 -6.65 3.24 -9.04
CA VAL A 412 -7.35 2.44 -10.06
C VAL A 412 -8.69 1.93 -9.52
N VAL A 413 -8.72 1.43 -8.29
CA VAL A 413 -9.94 0.93 -7.65
C VAL A 413 -10.94 2.05 -7.44
N GLY A 414 -10.55 3.16 -6.83
CA GLY A 414 -11.46 4.29 -6.57
C GLY A 414 -12.02 4.92 -7.84
N THR A 415 -11.19 5.11 -8.87
CA THR A 415 -11.65 5.61 -10.18
C THR A 415 -12.55 4.61 -10.90
N SER A 416 -12.31 3.30 -10.75
CA SER A 416 -13.14 2.24 -11.32
C SER A 416 -14.50 2.17 -10.64
N VAL A 417 -14.57 2.28 -9.30
CA VAL A 417 -15.84 2.35 -8.56
C VAL A 417 -16.66 3.54 -9.04
N ALA A 418 -16.05 4.72 -9.12
CA ALA A 418 -16.72 5.91 -9.63
C ALA A 418 -17.26 5.71 -11.05
N ALA A 419 -16.48 5.12 -11.95
CA ALA A 419 -16.86 4.87 -13.33
C ALA A 419 -18.02 3.88 -13.46
N LYS A 420 -18.00 2.76 -12.71
CA LYS A 420 -19.09 1.76 -12.68
C LYS A 420 -20.41 2.35 -12.23
N GLU A 421 -20.38 3.35 -11.38
CA GLU A 421 -21.53 4.04 -10.83
C GLU A 421 -21.96 5.29 -11.66
N GLY A 422 -21.41 5.44 -12.86
CA GLY A 422 -21.77 6.51 -13.80
C GLY A 422 -21.06 7.85 -13.58
N HIS A 423 -20.01 7.87 -12.77
CA HIS A 423 -19.20 9.06 -12.47
C HIS A 423 -17.73 8.90 -12.90
N PRO A 424 -17.42 8.71 -14.19
CA PRO A 424 -16.05 8.47 -14.63
C PRO A 424 -15.15 9.66 -14.32
N ILE A 425 -13.98 9.37 -13.76
CA ILE A 425 -12.95 10.36 -13.47
C ILE A 425 -11.94 10.34 -14.61
N SER A 426 -11.91 11.41 -15.42
CA SER A 426 -10.93 11.51 -16.50
C SER A 426 -9.53 11.71 -15.95
N TRP A 427 -8.52 11.22 -16.69
CA TRP A 427 -7.12 11.40 -16.38
C TRP A 427 -6.76 12.86 -16.07
N GLY A 428 -7.15 13.78 -16.96
CA GLY A 428 -6.90 15.21 -16.76
C GLY A 428 -7.55 15.79 -15.51
N LYS A 429 -8.75 15.34 -15.16
CA LYS A 429 -9.45 15.79 -13.95
C LYS A 429 -8.74 15.30 -12.70
N TYR A 430 -8.30 14.03 -12.67
CA TYR A 430 -7.54 13.47 -11.55
C TYR A 430 -6.21 14.21 -11.36
N CYS A 431 -5.38 14.27 -12.42
CA CYS A 431 -4.07 14.89 -12.37
C CYS A 431 -4.11 16.39 -12.04
N LYS A 432 -5.16 17.10 -12.46
CA LYS A 432 -5.34 18.54 -12.15
C LYS A 432 -5.31 18.81 -10.64
N TYR A 433 -5.86 17.92 -9.84
CA TYR A 433 -5.91 18.07 -8.38
C TYR A 433 -4.79 17.32 -7.67
N CYS A 434 -4.46 16.12 -8.14
CA CYS A 434 -3.52 15.25 -7.45
C CYS A 434 -2.05 15.58 -7.73
N VAL A 435 -1.67 16.00 -8.95
CA VAL A 435 -0.26 16.35 -9.26
C VAL A 435 0.25 17.51 -8.41
N PRO A 436 -0.46 18.65 -8.29
CA PRO A 436 0.01 19.73 -7.43
C PRO A 436 0.06 19.33 -5.95
N ALA A 437 -0.94 18.56 -5.46
CA ALA A 437 -0.95 18.08 -4.09
C ALA A 437 0.24 17.15 -3.81
N THR A 438 0.54 16.22 -4.72
CA THR A 438 1.69 15.32 -4.64
C THR A 438 3.00 16.10 -4.64
N GLY A 439 3.16 17.09 -5.52
CA GLY A 439 4.35 17.94 -5.55
C GLY A 439 4.59 18.66 -4.22
N ILE A 440 3.55 19.23 -3.63
CA ILE A 440 3.62 19.88 -2.32
C ILE A 440 4.06 18.88 -1.24
N VAL A 441 3.43 17.70 -1.19
CA VAL A 441 3.72 16.68 -0.18
C VAL A 441 5.15 16.14 -0.31
N VAL A 442 5.61 15.84 -1.53
CA VAL A 442 6.98 15.35 -1.77
C VAL A 442 8.02 16.39 -1.37
N VAL A 443 7.80 17.68 -1.66
CA VAL A 443 8.70 18.77 -1.21
C VAL A 443 8.74 18.85 0.32
N ILE A 444 7.62 18.73 1.00
CA ILE A 444 7.57 18.75 2.47
C ILE A 444 8.35 17.55 3.04
N CYS A 445 8.15 16.36 2.47
CA CYS A 445 8.89 15.17 2.88
C CYS A 445 10.40 15.32 2.64
N MET A 446 10.82 15.90 1.52
CA MET A 446 12.22 16.20 1.23
C MET A 446 12.83 17.12 2.30
N LEU A 447 12.15 18.22 2.61
CA LEU A 447 12.61 19.18 3.63
C LEU A 447 12.66 18.54 5.02
N TYR A 448 11.68 17.69 5.35
CA TYR A 448 11.67 16.97 6.63
C TYR A 448 12.84 15.99 6.74
N ILE A 449 13.11 15.21 5.68
CA ILE A 449 14.23 14.26 5.68
C ILE A 449 15.56 15.02 5.77
N PHE A 450 15.72 16.12 5.05
CA PHE A 450 16.93 16.96 5.15
C PHE A 450 17.12 17.49 6.59
N ALA A 451 16.06 17.98 7.20
CA ALA A 451 16.15 18.53 8.55
C ALA A 451 16.46 17.49 9.64
N ARG A 452 16.12 16.21 9.39
CA ARG A 452 16.25 15.15 10.39
C ARG A 452 17.48 14.27 10.18
N TYR A 453 17.93 14.08 8.96
CA TYR A 453 18.94 13.06 8.62
C TYR A 453 20.13 13.58 7.79
N ALA A 454 20.10 14.79 7.26
CA ALA A 454 21.18 15.42 6.52
C ALA A 454 21.73 16.64 7.27
#